data_4f54707407e222f077497777c9240987
#
_entry.id   4f54707407e222f077497777c9240987
#
_cell.length_a   1.000
_cell.length_b   1.000
_cell.length_c   1.000
_cell.angle_alpha   90.00
_cell.angle_beta   90.00
_cell.angle_gamma   90.00
#
_symmetry.space_group_name_H-M   'P 1'
#
loop_
_entity.id
_entity.type
_entity.pdbx_description
1 polymer ?
#
loop_
_entity_poly.entity_id
_entity_poly.type
_entity_poly.pdbx_seq_one_letter_code
_entity_poly.pdbx_strand_id
1 'polypeptide(L)'
;MKKVKKKDVSVLNQPPIDTTPKKPKTPKKWLDWIEWVLALAVTVFLLFCLYRLSMFELQIVLSIAGVLLAFVLILLILLIKRKSGGWKATLYRIVLLLYIVAAGFGAYTLNNTYVTLNDITSARQSVIQIDLLTKADSSLDSVEDFAKKKIGYSNHADSFASSAAMADINTQTATVEYVDMNDYQQLYEKLLAGEIDGLLIPHNRISLLREEYKSIEKDTKTIETFKAEREITPVTSNIDISKEPFVVYVAGIDEGDDPSIDARSDVNILVMVDPQNNQMTTVSIPRDSYVPNPALENGSDKLTHLGNDGALNSMEGIEEAFGIDIDYYAKVNFQSLIHIVDALGGVDVDVKIDFNEQDENRSFKKSDKIYLKKGMQTLNGKEALAYARHRKTEGYGTTGRENAQQQIIQAIMKKLTTAEGISHINDLMNVASKYVATNMPLSAIQSFVSKQLRDVKPWSVDSITLKGGTDATLTTVSMPSLPLSCYLLSPGDIVKVYNAYQRMYDSSPMKNFAFNLSTNPQCTIKYPKDQSVSEFMITSAAADRLNPYSVYYGIDRVDSSNAGASEQRAQTNN
;
A
#
# COMPACT_ATOMS: atom_id res chain seq x y z
N MET A 1 -113.66 10.74 -32.16
CA MET A 1 -113.28 12.17 -31.96
C MET A 1 -112.28 12.24 -30.83
N LYS A 2 -110.99 12.55 -31.11
CA LYS A 2 -110.07 13.30 -30.27
C LYS A 2 -108.79 13.50 -31.09
N LYS A 3 -108.43 14.75 -31.36
CA LYS A 3 -107.27 15.18 -32.10
C LYS A 3 -106.01 14.90 -31.34
N VAL A 4 -105.02 14.27 -31.97
CA VAL A 4 -103.65 14.15 -31.42
C VAL A 4 -102.80 15.23 -32.07
N LYS A 5 -102.22 16.10 -31.28
CA LYS A 5 -101.27 17.19 -31.68
C LYS A 5 -99.95 16.60 -32.15
N LYS A 6 -99.45 17.03 -33.35
CA LYS A 6 -98.05 16.86 -33.78
C LYS A 6 -97.15 17.67 -32.89
N LYS A 7 -96.14 17.06 -32.31
CA LYS A 7 -95.01 17.74 -31.72
C LYS A 7 -93.92 17.87 -32.79
N ASP A 8 -93.54 19.13 -33.03
CA ASP A 8 -92.38 19.48 -33.89
C ASP A 8 -91.09 18.95 -33.26
N VAL A 9 -90.29 18.16 -34.00
CA VAL A 9 -88.95 17.77 -33.65
C VAL A 9 -88.01 18.76 -34.34
N SER A 10 -87.47 19.67 -33.55
CA SER A 10 -86.39 20.55 -33.97
C SER A 10 -85.12 19.75 -34.08
N VAL A 11 -84.63 19.58 -35.29
CA VAL A 11 -83.30 18.93 -35.59
C VAL A 11 -82.22 19.90 -35.11
N LEU A 12 -81.56 19.58 -34.02
CA LEU A 12 -80.34 20.25 -33.56
C LEU A 12 -79.24 20.05 -34.61
N ASN A 13 -78.80 21.10 -35.29
CA ASN A 13 -77.59 21.16 -36.10
C ASN A 13 -76.39 21.00 -35.18
N GLN A 14 -75.81 19.83 -35.11
CA GLN A 14 -74.44 19.63 -34.60
C GLN A 14 -73.46 20.08 -35.67
N PRO A 15 -72.38 20.87 -35.31
CA PRO A 15 -71.35 21.20 -36.26
C PRO A 15 -70.58 19.91 -36.66
N PRO A 16 -70.10 19.82 -37.90
CA PRO A 16 -69.38 18.62 -38.35
C PRO A 16 -68.18 18.37 -37.45
N ILE A 17 -68.05 17.10 -36.99
CA ILE A 17 -66.88 16.64 -36.26
C ILE A 17 -65.70 16.71 -37.23
N ASP A 18 -64.73 17.58 -36.93
CA ASP A 18 -63.47 17.70 -37.67
C ASP A 18 -62.65 16.42 -37.46
N THR A 19 -62.71 15.52 -38.40
CA THR A 19 -61.98 14.25 -38.48
C THR A 19 -60.62 14.40 -39.14
N THR A 20 -60.10 15.62 -39.28
CA THR A 20 -58.76 15.80 -39.81
C THR A 20 -57.75 15.22 -38.83
N PRO A 21 -56.91 14.24 -39.24
CA PRO A 21 -55.88 13.69 -38.38
C PRO A 21 -54.93 14.84 -37.99
N LYS A 22 -54.87 15.13 -36.69
CA LYS A 22 -53.89 16.08 -36.16
C LYS A 22 -52.50 15.64 -36.60
N LYS A 23 -51.89 16.43 -37.52
CA LYS A 23 -50.48 16.21 -37.91
C LYS A 23 -49.64 16.06 -36.62
N PRO A 24 -48.81 15.00 -36.53
CA PRO A 24 -47.97 14.85 -35.35
C PRO A 24 -47.15 16.12 -35.20
N LYS A 25 -47.18 16.70 -33.97
CA LYS A 25 -46.40 17.89 -33.63
C LYS A 25 -44.94 17.61 -33.91
N THR A 26 -44.36 18.23 -34.95
CA THR A 26 -42.94 18.12 -35.26
C THR A 26 -42.17 18.57 -34.03
N PRO A 27 -41.24 17.76 -33.49
CA PRO A 27 -40.47 18.17 -32.32
C PRO A 27 -39.78 19.51 -32.64
N LYS A 28 -39.83 20.42 -31.68
CA LYS A 28 -39.34 21.78 -31.86
C LYS A 28 -37.82 21.76 -32.04
N LYS A 29 -37.28 22.40 -33.08
CA LYS A 29 -35.84 22.46 -33.41
C LYS A 29 -34.95 22.89 -32.22
N TRP A 30 -35.49 23.63 -31.28
CA TRP A 30 -34.75 24.10 -30.12
C TRP A 30 -34.29 22.97 -29.20
N LEU A 31 -35.03 21.86 -29.11
CA LEU A 31 -34.60 20.65 -28.36
C LEU A 31 -33.35 20.05 -28.96
N ASP A 32 -33.25 20.00 -30.30
CA ASP A 32 -32.07 19.45 -30.98
C ASP A 32 -30.82 20.31 -30.73
N TRP A 33 -30.98 21.63 -30.57
CA TRP A 33 -29.89 22.52 -30.19
C TRP A 33 -29.42 22.29 -28.75
N ILE A 34 -30.35 22.07 -27.82
CA ILE A 34 -30.03 21.74 -26.44
C ILE A 34 -29.25 20.43 -26.38
N GLU A 35 -29.71 19.37 -27.08
CA GLU A 35 -29.03 18.09 -27.16
C GLU A 35 -27.61 18.22 -27.74
N TRP A 36 -27.44 19.07 -28.76
CA TRP A 36 -26.12 19.32 -29.35
C TRP A 36 -25.19 20.08 -28.39
N VAL A 37 -25.69 21.12 -27.69
CA VAL A 37 -24.94 21.87 -26.68
C VAL A 37 -24.52 20.93 -25.55
N LEU A 38 -25.40 20.01 -25.15
CA LEU A 38 -25.06 18.98 -24.14
C LEU A 38 -23.97 18.05 -24.65
N ALA A 39 -24.03 17.61 -25.90
CA ALA A 39 -22.99 16.78 -26.51
C ALA A 39 -21.63 17.50 -26.51
N LEU A 40 -21.61 18.79 -26.86
CA LEU A 40 -20.40 19.60 -26.81
C LEU A 40 -19.87 19.73 -25.38
N ALA A 41 -20.74 20.02 -24.41
CA ALA A 41 -20.35 20.15 -22.99
C ALA A 41 -19.77 18.85 -22.44
N VAL A 42 -20.40 17.71 -22.73
CA VAL A 42 -19.90 16.38 -22.32
C VAL A 42 -18.56 16.08 -22.99
N THR A 43 -18.37 16.45 -24.27
CA THR A 43 -17.10 16.28 -24.98
C THR A 43 -16.00 17.11 -24.32
N VAL A 44 -16.26 18.38 -24.03
CA VAL A 44 -15.28 19.26 -23.34
C VAL A 44 -14.92 18.70 -21.97
N PHE A 45 -15.93 18.21 -21.23
CA PHE A 45 -15.69 17.60 -19.92
C PHE A 45 -14.90 16.30 -20.04
N LEU A 46 -15.18 15.45 -21.01
CA LEU A 46 -14.40 14.23 -21.31
C LEU A 46 -12.93 14.57 -21.60
N LEU A 47 -12.69 15.58 -22.46
CA LEU A 47 -11.35 16.04 -22.80
C LEU A 47 -10.62 16.64 -21.59
N PHE A 48 -11.34 17.37 -20.74
CA PHE A 48 -10.79 17.87 -19.48
C PHE A 48 -10.39 16.73 -18.54
N CYS A 49 -11.23 15.70 -18.38
CA CYS A 49 -10.89 14.52 -17.58
C CYS A 49 -9.68 13.78 -18.14
N LEU A 50 -9.62 13.63 -19.47
CA LEU A 50 -8.49 12.99 -20.15
C LEU A 50 -7.18 13.76 -19.96
N TYR A 51 -7.24 15.09 -20.08
CA TYR A 51 -6.08 15.96 -19.82
C TYR A 51 -5.63 15.91 -18.35
N ARG A 52 -6.59 15.99 -17.42
CA ARG A 52 -6.33 15.97 -15.97
C ARG A 52 -5.70 14.67 -15.51
N LEU A 53 -6.05 13.54 -16.14
CA LEU A 53 -5.49 12.23 -15.79
C LEU A 53 -4.00 12.13 -16.14
N SER A 54 -3.48 12.93 -17.07
CA SER A 54 -2.06 13.02 -17.48
C SER A 54 -1.36 11.69 -17.85
N MET A 55 -2.14 10.65 -18.14
CA MET A 55 -1.61 9.31 -18.51
C MET A 55 -1.22 9.20 -19.96
N PHE A 56 -1.61 10.15 -20.81
CA PHE A 56 -1.37 10.12 -22.25
C PHE A 56 -0.53 11.32 -22.67
N GLU A 57 0.35 11.13 -23.66
CA GLU A 57 1.09 12.22 -24.25
C GLU A 57 0.15 13.28 -24.83
N LEU A 58 0.56 14.55 -24.72
CA LEU A 58 -0.23 15.67 -25.24
C LEU A 58 -0.64 15.48 -26.70
N GLN A 59 0.24 14.88 -27.53
CA GLN A 59 -0.06 14.60 -28.95
C GLN A 59 -1.22 13.61 -29.12
N ILE A 60 -1.30 12.59 -28.27
CA ILE A 60 -2.40 11.60 -28.29
C ILE A 60 -3.69 12.30 -27.85
N VAL A 61 -3.64 13.07 -26.74
CA VAL A 61 -4.79 13.83 -26.23
C VAL A 61 -5.30 14.81 -27.29
N LEU A 62 -4.42 15.54 -27.95
CA LEU A 62 -4.78 16.46 -29.05
C LEU A 62 -5.37 15.73 -30.25
N SER A 63 -4.86 14.53 -30.57
CA SER A 63 -5.41 13.71 -31.66
C SER A 63 -6.83 13.23 -31.35
N ILE A 64 -7.06 12.73 -30.14
CA ILE A 64 -8.40 12.34 -29.66
C ILE A 64 -9.34 13.56 -29.65
N ALA A 65 -8.87 14.70 -29.15
CA ALA A 65 -9.61 15.94 -29.13
C ALA A 65 -10.02 16.37 -30.54
N GLY A 66 -9.09 16.31 -31.51
CA GLY A 66 -9.36 16.62 -32.92
C GLY A 66 -10.47 15.73 -33.50
N VAL A 67 -10.42 14.42 -33.25
CA VAL A 67 -11.43 13.47 -33.75
C VAL A 67 -12.80 13.72 -33.11
N LEU A 68 -12.87 13.89 -31.78
CA LEU A 68 -14.12 14.12 -31.06
C LEU A 68 -14.75 15.46 -31.42
N LEU A 69 -13.95 16.54 -31.49
CA LEU A 69 -14.45 17.85 -31.87
C LEU A 69 -14.89 17.88 -33.35
N ALA A 70 -14.15 17.20 -34.26
CA ALA A 70 -14.58 17.06 -35.66
C ALA A 70 -15.92 16.30 -35.74
N PHE A 71 -16.11 15.25 -34.95
CA PHE A 71 -17.38 14.51 -34.90
C PHE A 71 -18.53 15.40 -34.42
N VAL A 72 -18.37 16.16 -33.35
CA VAL A 72 -19.38 17.12 -32.83
C VAL A 72 -19.67 18.22 -33.86
N LEU A 73 -18.65 18.68 -34.60
CA LEU A 73 -18.81 19.65 -35.69
C LEU A 73 -19.63 19.08 -36.85
N ILE A 74 -19.38 17.82 -37.25
CA ILE A 74 -20.19 17.12 -38.26
C ILE A 74 -21.65 17.05 -37.81
N LEU A 75 -21.91 16.71 -36.54
CA LEU A 75 -23.26 16.71 -35.99
C LEU A 75 -23.90 18.10 -36.03
N LEU A 76 -23.13 19.18 -35.81
CA LEU A 76 -23.62 20.56 -35.96
C LEU A 76 -24.02 20.85 -37.42
N ILE A 77 -23.15 20.52 -38.37
CA ILE A 77 -23.44 20.75 -39.80
C ILE A 77 -24.71 19.99 -40.21
N LEU A 78 -24.85 18.74 -39.74
CA LEU A 78 -26.04 17.92 -39.99
C LEU A 78 -27.30 18.57 -39.36
N LEU A 79 -27.21 19.13 -38.14
CA LEU A 79 -28.29 19.84 -37.46
C LEU A 79 -28.74 21.06 -38.28
N ILE A 80 -27.79 21.87 -38.76
CA ILE A 80 -28.07 23.07 -39.54
C ILE A 80 -28.72 22.73 -40.89
N LYS A 81 -28.18 21.73 -41.63
CA LYS A 81 -28.66 21.33 -42.96
C LYS A 81 -29.96 20.51 -42.95
N ARG A 82 -30.35 20.00 -41.80
CA ARG A 82 -31.50 19.11 -41.63
C ARG A 82 -32.83 19.84 -41.76
N LYS A 83 -33.78 19.28 -42.54
CA LYS A 83 -35.20 19.69 -42.55
C LYS A 83 -35.90 19.08 -41.31
N SER A 84 -36.84 19.84 -40.75
CA SER A 84 -37.61 19.38 -39.57
C SER A 84 -38.51 18.19 -39.94
N GLY A 85 -38.42 17.11 -39.16
CA GLY A 85 -39.28 15.93 -39.29
C GLY A 85 -38.74 14.81 -40.20
N GLY A 86 -39.31 13.63 -40.05
CA GLY A 86 -38.96 12.41 -40.82
C GLY A 86 -37.90 11.53 -40.13
N TRP A 87 -37.71 10.32 -40.72
CA TRP A 87 -36.82 9.27 -40.15
C TRP A 87 -35.35 9.75 -39.93
N LYS A 88 -34.87 10.67 -40.80
CA LYS A 88 -33.52 11.24 -40.68
C LYS A 88 -33.35 12.08 -39.41
N ALA A 89 -34.45 12.74 -38.97
CA ALA A 89 -34.43 13.50 -37.72
C ALA A 89 -34.36 12.60 -36.48
N THR A 90 -35.08 11.46 -36.54
CA THR A 90 -35.04 10.46 -35.45
C THR A 90 -33.69 9.78 -35.40
N LEU A 91 -33.12 9.40 -36.53
CA LEU A 91 -31.78 8.79 -36.60
C LEU A 91 -30.71 9.73 -36.04
N TYR A 92 -30.75 11.03 -36.41
CA TYR A 92 -29.82 12.03 -35.84
C TYR A 92 -29.88 12.10 -34.30
N ARG A 93 -31.07 12.12 -33.71
CA ARG A 93 -31.24 12.14 -32.25
C ARG A 93 -30.72 10.86 -31.62
N ILE A 94 -31.00 9.70 -32.21
CA ILE A 94 -30.48 8.43 -31.69
C ILE A 94 -28.95 8.46 -31.65
N VAL A 95 -28.29 8.88 -32.73
CA VAL A 95 -26.83 8.98 -32.80
C VAL A 95 -26.29 9.96 -31.78
N LEU A 96 -26.92 11.13 -31.64
CA LEU A 96 -26.52 12.15 -30.69
C LEU A 96 -26.67 11.68 -29.23
N LEU A 97 -27.78 11.02 -28.90
CA LEU A 97 -28.02 10.48 -27.56
C LEU A 97 -27.03 9.35 -27.23
N LEU A 98 -26.80 8.44 -28.18
CA LEU A 98 -25.80 7.38 -28.01
C LEU A 98 -24.39 7.96 -27.77
N TYR A 99 -24.04 9.01 -28.51
CA TYR A 99 -22.78 9.71 -28.31
C TYR A 99 -22.70 10.37 -26.91
N ILE A 100 -23.75 11.09 -26.49
CA ILE A 100 -23.81 11.73 -25.15
C ILE A 100 -23.63 10.68 -24.05
N VAL A 101 -24.31 9.53 -24.17
CA VAL A 101 -24.19 8.44 -23.20
C VAL A 101 -22.77 7.86 -23.19
N ALA A 102 -22.22 7.56 -24.38
CA ALA A 102 -20.88 6.99 -24.48
C ALA A 102 -19.80 7.95 -23.97
N ALA A 103 -19.85 9.22 -24.39
CA ALA A 103 -18.90 10.23 -23.95
C ALA A 103 -19.07 10.57 -22.45
N GLY A 104 -20.33 10.60 -21.95
CA GLY A 104 -20.63 10.79 -20.53
C GLY A 104 -20.11 9.64 -19.66
N PHE A 105 -20.30 8.41 -20.12
CA PHE A 105 -19.74 7.24 -19.45
C PHE A 105 -18.20 7.28 -19.44
N GLY A 106 -17.57 7.62 -20.59
CA GLY A 106 -16.12 7.81 -20.66
C GLY A 106 -15.62 8.91 -19.71
N ALA A 107 -16.30 10.06 -19.65
CA ALA A 107 -15.95 11.13 -18.74
C ALA A 107 -16.10 10.71 -17.26
N TYR A 108 -17.16 10.00 -16.92
CA TYR A 108 -17.40 9.47 -15.59
C TYR A 108 -16.29 8.51 -15.16
N THR A 109 -15.92 7.54 -16.03
CA THR A 109 -14.86 6.57 -15.72
C THR A 109 -13.51 7.25 -15.53
N LEU A 110 -13.13 8.19 -16.42
CA LEU A 110 -11.86 8.92 -16.30
C LEU A 110 -11.82 9.81 -15.04
N ASN A 111 -12.92 10.49 -14.72
CA ASN A 111 -12.99 11.30 -13.51
C ASN A 111 -12.93 10.43 -12.25
N ASN A 112 -13.63 9.30 -12.23
CA ASN A 112 -13.59 8.37 -11.10
C ASN A 112 -12.16 7.81 -10.92
N THR A 113 -11.49 7.42 -12.01
CA THR A 113 -10.09 6.99 -11.97
C THR A 113 -9.19 8.08 -11.38
N TYR A 114 -9.37 9.36 -11.78
CA TYR A 114 -8.59 10.47 -11.24
C TYR A 114 -8.85 10.67 -9.74
N VAL A 115 -10.11 10.68 -9.30
CA VAL A 115 -10.47 10.83 -7.88
C VAL A 115 -9.87 9.70 -7.07
N THR A 116 -10.03 8.46 -7.53
CA THR A 116 -9.48 7.26 -6.89
C THR A 116 -7.95 7.35 -6.74
N LEU A 117 -7.24 7.77 -7.80
CA LEU A 117 -5.79 7.98 -7.75
C LEU A 117 -5.38 9.08 -6.77
N ASN A 118 -6.14 10.17 -6.75
CA ASN A 118 -5.88 11.26 -5.82
C ASN A 118 -6.10 10.83 -4.37
N ASP A 119 -7.10 9.99 -4.10
CA ASP A 119 -7.38 9.46 -2.77
C ASP A 119 -6.26 8.56 -2.27
N ILE A 120 -5.67 7.70 -3.13
CA ILE A 120 -4.50 6.87 -2.79
C ILE A 120 -3.34 7.73 -2.31
N THR A 121 -3.09 8.84 -3.00
CA THR A 121 -1.92 9.70 -2.75
C THR A 121 -2.19 10.79 -1.72
N SER A 122 -3.45 11.04 -1.37
CA SER A 122 -3.85 11.97 -0.31
C SER A 122 -4.01 11.32 1.06
N ALA A 123 -3.98 9.99 1.15
CA ALA A 123 -3.91 9.26 2.42
C ALA A 123 -2.53 9.47 3.10
N ARG A 124 -2.24 10.73 3.44
CA ARG A 124 -0.97 11.21 4.00
C ARG A 124 -0.98 11.22 5.51
N GLN A 125 -1.78 10.38 6.12
CA GLN A 125 -1.88 10.29 7.57
C GLN A 125 -1.44 8.91 8.02
N SER A 126 -0.54 8.89 8.98
CA SER A 126 -0.22 7.72 9.79
C SER A 126 -1.09 7.80 11.02
N VAL A 127 -1.85 6.77 11.28
CA VAL A 127 -2.78 6.72 12.41
C VAL A 127 -2.25 5.77 13.46
N ILE A 128 -2.01 6.31 14.66
CA ILE A 128 -1.63 5.52 15.84
C ILE A 128 -2.87 5.38 16.72
N GLN A 129 -3.26 4.15 17.01
CA GLN A 129 -4.29 3.86 18.00
C GLN A 129 -3.64 3.68 19.37
N ILE A 130 -4.21 4.32 20.42
CA ILE A 130 -3.69 4.28 21.78
C ILE A 130 -4.81 3.82 22.69
N ASP A 131 -4.59 2.72 23.39
CA ASP A 131 -5.53 2.16 24.34
C ASP A 131 -5.26 2.69 25.75
N LEU A 132 -6.30 3.11 26.44
CA LEU A 132 -6.29 3.28 27.89
C LEU A 132 -6.71 1.96 28.53
N LEU A 133 -5.75 1.23 29.05
CA LEU A 133 -5.97 -0.03 29.72
C LEU A 133 -6.13 0.18 31.23
N THR A 134 -6.96 -0.64 31.88
CA THR A 134 -7.00 -0.82 33.33
C THR A 134 -7.06 -2.31 33.67
N LYS A 135 -6.91 -2.67 34.95
CA LYS A 135 -7.06 -4.08 35.39
C LYS A 135 -8.45 -4.60 35.05
N ALA A 136 -8.57 -5.86 34.65
CA ALA A 136 -9.84 -6.48 34.30
C ALA A 136 -10.85 -6.45 35.47
N ASP A 137 -10.39 -6.56 36.71
CA ASP A 137 -11.20 -6.52 37.94
C ASP A 137 -11.42 -5.09 38.49
N SER A 138 -10.93 -4.06 37.81
CA SER A 138 -11.13 -2.66 38.20
C SER A 138 -12.58 -2.23 38.05
N SER A 139 -13.04 -1.35 38.94
CA SER A 139 -14.36 -0.71 38.87
C SER A 139 -14.37 0.53 37.95
N LEU A 140 -13.26 0.85 37.30
CA LEU A 140 -13.18 1.96 36.35
C LEU A 140 -13.73 1.48 35.01
N ASP A 141 -14.78 2.13 34.50
CA ASP A 141 -15.47 1.73 33.28
C ASP A 141 -15.52 2.86 32.23
N SER A 142 -15.12 4.07 32.60
CA SER A 142 -15.08 5.24 31.72
C SER A 142 -13.86 6.12 31.97
N VAL A 143 -13.56 7.05 31.04
CA VAL A 143 -12.44 8.01 31.17
C VAL A 143 -12.64 8.95 32.36
N GLU A 144 -13.88 9.33 32.66
CA GLU A 144 -14.23 10.21 33.78
C GLU A 144 -13.86 9.60 35.14
N ASP A 145 -13.86 8.26 35.26
CA ASP A 145 -13.51 7.55 36.49
C ASP A 145 -12.03 7.72 36.85
N PHE A 146 -11.20 8.18 35.92
CA PHE A 146 -9.78 8.45 36.16
C PHE A 146 -9.50 9.79 36.84
N ALA A 147 -10.51 10.54 37.26
CA ALA A 147 -10.30 11.75 38.07
C ALA A 147 -9.50 11.44 39.33
N LYS A 148 -8.35 12.13 39.52
CA LYS A 148 -7.39 11.93 40.63
C LYS A 148 -6.75 10.53 40.65
N LYS A 149 -6.71 9.85 39.53
CA LYS A 149 -6.09 8.55 39.34
C LYS A 149 -4.73 8.71 38.65
N LYS A 150 -3.91 7.65 38.72
CA LYS A 150 -2.61 7.58 38.10
C LYS A 150 -2.68 6.83 36.77
N ILE A 151 -2.25 7.48 35.69
CA ILE A 151 -2.13 6.86 34.37
C ILE A 151 -0.65 6.82 34.00
N GLY A 152 -0.13 5.60 33.78
CA GLY A 152 1.22 5.38 33.27
C GLY A 152 1.27 5.57 31.77
N TYR A 153 2.38 6.08 31.24
CA TYR A 153 2.61 6.25 29.81
C TYR A 153 4.12 6.24 29.52
N SER A 154 4.51 6.11 28.23
CA SER A 154 5.90 6.26 27.83
C SER A 154 6.06 7.47 26.92
N ASN A 155 6.87 8.43 27.37
CA ASN A 155 7.25 9.59 26.55
C ASN A 155 8.40 9.28 25.59
N HIS A 156 9.21 8.28 25.91
CA HIS A 156 10.37 7.89 25.10
C HIS A 156 9.95 7.18 23.80
N ALA A 157 9.08 6.18 23.93
CA ALA A 157 8.69 5.37 22.78
C ALA A 157 7.61 6.01 21.90
N ASP A 158 6.66 6.76 22.51
CA ASP A 158 5.43 7.17 21.81
C ASP A 158 4.92 8.55 22.27
N SER A 159 5.82 9.54 22.38
CA SER A 159 5.49 10.87 22.91
C SER A 159 4.35 11.58 22.18
N PHE A 160 4.33 11.48 20.85
CA PHE A 160 3.29 12.09 20.03
C PHE A 160 1.91 11.49 20.32
N ALA A 161 1.83 10.18 20.30
CA ALA A 161 0.60 9.43 20.52
C ALA A 161 0.08 9.61 21.95
N SER A 162 0.96 9.49 22.93
CA SER A 162 0.64 9.70 24.36
C SER A 162 0.13 11.11 24.61
N SER A 163 0.76 12.13 24.02
CA SER A 163 0.34 13.53 24.17
C SER A 163 -1.05 13.78 23.59
N ALA A 164 -1.37 13.19 22.43
CA ALA A 164 -2.69 13.31 21.83
C ALA A 164 -3.77 12.66 22.72
N ALA A 165 -3.54 11.43 23.19
CA ALA A 165 -4.46 10.74 24.09
C ALA A 165 -4.66 11.48 25.41
N MET A 166 -3.59 12.03 26.01
CA MET A 166 -3.70 12.85 27.23
C MET A 166 -4.51 14.11 27.00
N ALA A 167 -4.37 14.77 25.83
CA ALA A 167 -5.18 15.94 25.50
C ALA A 167 -6.67 15.59 25.48
N ASP A 168 -7.05 14.47 24.86
CA ASP A 168 -8.44 14.00 24.81
C ASP A 168 -8.97 13.61 26.19
N ILE A 169 -8.18 12.89 26.99
CA ILE A 169 -8.53 12.53 28.37
C ILE A 169 -8.77 13.80 29.22
N ASN A 170 -7.91 14.80 29.09
CA ASN A 170 -8.03 16.04 29.85
C ASN A 170 -9.26 16.89 29.44
N THR A 171 -9.90 16.61 28.30
CA THR A 171 -11.20 17.21 27.97
C THR A 171 -12.37 16.54 28.67
N GLN A 172 -12.23 15.24 28.99
CA GLN A 172 -13.29 14.41 29.58
C GLN A 172 -13.19 14.37 31.12
N THR A 173 -11.96 14.42 31.67
CA THR A 173 -11.76 14.38 33.13
C THR A 173 -10.66 15.34 33.56
N ALA A 174 -10.78 15.87 34.77
CA ALA A 174 -9.79 16.79 35.35
C ALA A 174 -8.89 16.05 36.35
N THR A 175 -7.67 16.59 36.55
CA THR A 175 -6.76 16.18 37.65
C THR A 175 -6.21 14.74 37.55
N VAL A 176 -5.94 14.25 36.36
CA VAL A 176 -5.20 12.98 36.18
C VAL A 176 -3.72 13.19 36.53
N GLU A 177 -3.13 12.26 37.29
CA GLU A 177 -1.69 12.20 37.54
C GLU A 177 -1.04 11.29 36.48
N TYR A 178 -0.19 11.86 35.62
CA TYR A 178 0.52 11.09 34.58
C TYR A 178 1.90 10.66 35.10
N VAL A 179 2.22 9.35 34.94
CA VAL A 179 3.48 8.74 35.40
C VAL A 179 4.26 8.29 34.18
N ASP A 180 5.35 8.99 33.86
CA ASP A 180 6.22 8.68 32.72
C ASP A 180 7.22 7.57 33.08
N MET A 181 7.32 6.56 32.21
CA MET A 181 8.32 5.50 32.27
C MET A 181 8.69 5.04 30.86
N ASN A 182 9.98 4.74 30.66
CA ASN A 182 10.49 4.38 29.33
C ASN A 182 10.22 2.93 28.90
N ASP A 183 9.57 2.12 29.75
CA ASP A 183 9.40 0.70 29.54
C ASP A 183 7.96 0.26 29.79
N TYR A 184 7.27 -0.17 28.75
CA TYR A 184 5.89 -0.67 28.84
C TYR A 184 5.78 -1.95 29.66
N GLN A 185 6.83 -2.77 29.75
CA GLN A 185 6.83 -3.93 30.63
C GLN A 185 6.71 -3.50 32.09
N GLN A 186 7.54 -2.56 32.53
CA GLN A 186 7.50 -2.04 33.90
C GLN A 186 6.16 -1.32 34.18
N LEU A 187 5.63 -0.57 33.21
CA LEU A 187 4.31 0.06 33.32
C LEU A 187 3.20 -0.97 33.50
N TYR A 188 3.23 -2.06 32.72
CA TYR A 188 2.26 -3.14 32.86
C TYR A 188 2.34 -3.85 34.21
N GLU A 189 3.56 -4.13 34.70
CA GLU A 189 3.78 -4.71 36.05
C GLU A 189 3.24 -3.80 37.14
N LYS A 190 3.45 -2.47 37.05
CA LYS A 190 2.89 -1.47 37.98
C LYS A 190 1.37 -1.40 37.94
N LEU A 191 0.77 -1.55 36.73
CA LEU A 191 -0.68 -1.64 36.61
C LEU A 191 -1.22 -2.88 37.37
N LEU A 192 -0.60 -4.04 37.17
CA LEU A 192 -1.00 -5.26 37.87
C LEU A 192 -0.80 -5.16 39.40
N ALA A 193 0.28 -4.50 39.85
CA ALA A 193 0.53 -4.26 41.26
C ALA A 193 -0.41 -3.20 41.88
N GLY A 194 -1.16 -2.45 41.06
CA GLY A 194 -2.03 -1.37 41.54
C GLY A 194 -1.29 -0.09 41.94
N GLU A 195 -0.04 0.10 41.49
CA GLU A 195 0.73 1.33 41.72
C GLU A 195 0.29 2.45 40.75
N ILE A 196 -0.28 2.07 39.59
CA ILE A 196 -1.01 2.93 38.66
C ILE A 196 -2.40 2.36 38.42
N ASP A 197 -3.37 3.21 38.10
CA ASP A 197 -4.78 2.85 37.89
C ASP A 197 -5.07 2.57 36.42
N GLY A 198 -4.30 3.18 35.51
CA GLY A 198 -4.41 3.00 34.06
C GLY A 198 -3.05 3.02 33.37
N LEU A 199 -3.04 2.50 32.14
CA LEU A 199 -1.88 2.46 31.25
C LEU A 199 -2.29 2.97 29.87
N LEU A 200 -1.69 4.06 29.40
CA LEU A 200 -1.75 4.47 28.00
C LEU A 200 -0.67 3.73 27.22
N ILE A 201 -1.11 2.95 26.24
CA ILE A 201 -0.22 2.14 25.41
C ILE A 201 -0.72 2.11 23.95
N PRO A 202 0.13 2.36 22.96
CA PRO A 202 -0.25 2.12 21.57
C PRO A 202 -0.72 0.68 21.37
N HIS A 203 -1.83 0.53 20.64
CA HIS A 203 -2.46 -0.78 20.41
C HIS A 203 -1.46 -1.81 19.84
N ASN A 204 -0.63 -1.36 18.92
CA ASN A 204 0.41 -2.18 18.29
C ASN A 204 1.51 -2.64 19.28
N ARG A 205 1.76 -1.91 20.38
CA ARG A 205 2.71 -2.30 21.44
C ARG A 205 2.16 -3.40 22.36
N ILE A 206 0.83 -3.53 22.47
CA ILE A 206 0.21 -4.62 23.26
C ILE A 206 0.62 -5.99 22.71
N SER A 207 0.76 -6.10 21.39
CA SER A 207 1.20 -7.33 20.75
C SER A 207 2.63 -7.73 21.11
N LEU A 208 3.50 -6.75 21.45
CA LEU A 208 4.86 -7.01 21.95
C LEU A 208 4.82 -7.56 23.38
N LEU A 209 4.04 -6.91 24.26
CA LEU A 209 3.87 -7.38 25.65
C LEU A 209 3.25 -8.77 25.70
N ARG A 210 2.39 -9.14 24.74
CA ARG A 210 1.77 -10.48 24.65
C ARG A 210 2.81 -11.58 24.41
N GLU A 211 3.96 -11.30 23.86
CA GLU A 211 5.03 -12.30 23.67
C GLU A 211 5.46 -12.88 25.02
N GLU A 212 5.56 -12.05 26.07
CA GLU A 212 5.88 -12.44 27.44
C GLU A 212 4.62 -12.69 28.29
N TYR A 213 3.70 -11.74 28.31
CA TYR A 213 2.50 -11.76 29.13
C TYR A 213 1.28 -12.28 28.35
N LYS A 214 1.21 -13.59 28.14
CA LYS A 214 0.14 -14.25 27.35
C LYS A 214 -1.26 -14.05 27.91
N SER A 215 -1.37 -13.60 29.16
CA SER A 215 -2.62 -13.32 29.86
C SER A 215 -3.07 -11.86 29.78
N ILE A 216 -2.32 -10.97 29.13
CA ILE A 216 -2.58 -9.51 29.12
C ILE A 216 -4.03 -9.16 28.79
N GLU A 217 -4.66 -9.86 27.83
CA GLU A 217 -6.07 -9.67 27.46
C GLU A 217 -7.07 -10.14 28.52
N LYS A 218 -6.64 -10.99 29.45
CA LYS A 218 -7.47 -11.45 30.57
C LYS A 218 -7.24 -10.62 31.81
N ASP A 219 -6.04 -10.07 31.96
CA ASP A 219 -5.60 -9.30 33.12
C ASP A 219 -6.00 -7.83 33.02
N THR A 220 -6.29 -7.36 31.80
CA THR A 220 -6.67 -5.98 31.52
C THR A 220 -7.96 -5.87 30.72
N LYS A 221 -8.59 -4.69 30.80
CA LYS A 221 -9.69 -4.26 29.90
C LYS A 221 -9.34 -2.89 29.32
N THR A 222 -9.75 -2.67 28.07
CA THR A 222 -9.65 -1.37 27.41
C THR A 222 -10.85 -0.51 27.80
N ILE A 223 -10.57 0.69 28.28
CA ILE A 223 -11.59 1.71 28.64
C ILE A 223 -11.97 2.49 27.39
N GLU A 224 -10.98 3.01 26.68
CA GLU A 224 -11.18 3.76 25.45
C GLU A 224 -9.95 3.62 24.53
N THR A 225 -10.17 3.72 23.22
CA THR A 225 -9.11 3.77 22.22
C THR A 225 -9.11 5.14 21.56
N PHE A 226 -8.05 5.89 21.74
CA PHE A 226 -7.79 7.20 21.13
C PHE A 226 -7.09 7.02 19.79
N LYS A 227 -7.16 8.04 18.92
CA LYS A 227 -6.44 8.07 17.64
C LYS A 227 -5.58 9.32 17.57
N ALA A 228 -4.31 9.14 17.29
CA ALA A 228 -3.39 10.21 16.94
C ALA A 228 -3.08 10.13 15.44
N GLU A 229 -3.32 11.23 14.73
CA GLU A 229 -3.08 11.33 13.29
C GLU A 229 -1.80 12.15 13.06
N ARG A 230 -0.82 11.53 12.40
CA ARG A 230 0.41 12.21 12.01
C ARG A 230 0.36 12.51 10.51
N GLU A 231 0.51 13.78 10.12
CA GLU A 231 0.71 14.12 8.72
C GLU A 231 2.04 13.55 8.22
N ILE A 232 1.97 12.81 7.13
CA ILE A 232 3.16 12.32 6.44
C ILE A 232 3.57 13.36 5.41
N THR A 233 4.74 13.96 5.58
CA THR A 233 5.31 14.84 4.57
C THR A 233 5.59 14.00 3.31
N PRO A 234 5.07 14.39 2.12
CA PRO A 234 5.39 13.68 0.90
C PRO A 234 6.89 13.71 0.68
N VAL A 235 7.47 12.58 0.38
CA VAL A 235 8.83 12.56 -0.15
C VAL A 235 8.78 13.26 -1.50
N THR A 236 9.42 14.41 -1.59
CA THR A 236 9.58 15.16 -2.86
C THR A 236 10.78 14.62 -3.61
N SER A 237 10.78 13.34 -3.98
CA SER A 237 11.75 12.88 -4.95
C SER A 237 11.33 13.46 -6.31
N ASN A 238 12.19 14.26 -6.91
CA ASN A 238 11.98 14.80 -8.27
C ASN A 238 12.33 13.76 -9.35
N ILE A 239 12.25 12.47 -9.02
CA ILE A 239 12.63 11.38 -9.91
C ILE A 239 11.53 11.17 -10.96
N ASP A 240 11.91 11.15 -12.23
CA ASP A 240 11.02 10.67 -13.30
C ASP A 240 11.04 9.14 -13.32
N ILE A 241 10.17 8.52 -12.49
CA ILE A 241 10.11 7.05 -12.37
C ILE A 241 9.73 6.33 -13.67
N SER A 242 9.40 7.05 -14.73
CA SER A 242 9.23 6.45 -16.06
C SER A 242 10.57 6.23 -16.77
N LYS A 243 11.66 6.86 -16.28
CA LYS A 243 12.98 6.84 -16.89
C LYS A 243 14.11 6.50 -15.92
N GLU A 244 13.99 6.90 -14.67
CA GLU A 244 15.05 6.76 -13.67
C GLU A 244 14.77 5.59 -12.75
N PRO A 245 15.79 4.87 -12.29
CA PRO A 245 15.64 3.81 -11.30
C PRO A 245 15.06 4.36 -10.00
N PHE A 246 14.27 3.53 -9.32
CA PHE A 246 13.70 3.86 -8.01
C PHE A 246 13.48 2.62 -7.15
N VAL A 247 13.36 2.83 -5.86
CA VAL A 247 13.13 1.76 -4.86
C VAL A 247 11.82 2.00 -4.13
N VAL A 248 11.02 0.94 -4.00
CA VAL A 248 9.79 0.92 -3.20
C VAL A 248 9.94 -0.08 -2.07
N TYR A 249 9.73 0.37 -0.85
CA TYR A 249 9.59 -0.50 0.30
C TYR A 249 8.15 -0.98 0.42
N VAL A 250 7.92 -2.28 0.37
CA VAL A 250 6.61 -2.91 0.57
C VAL A 250 6.52 -3.46 1.98
N ALA A 251 5.67 -2.85 2.80
CA ALA A 251 5.39 -3.26 4.17
C ALA A 251 4.06 -4.01 4.25
N GLY A 252 4.09 -5.27 4.65
CA GLY A 252 2.88 -6.06 4.89
C GLY A 252 2.57 -6.11 6.38
N ILE A 253 1.39 -5.59 6.77
CA ILE A 253 0.92 -5.58 8.16
C ILE A 253 -0.16 -6.64 8.41
N ASP A 254 -0.16 -7.24 9.60
CA ASP A 254 -1.15 -8.27 10.01
C ASP A 254 -2.29 -7.69 10.86
N GLU A 255 -2.31 -6.39 11.10
CA GLU A 255 -3.28 -5.72 11.99
C GLU A 255 -4.18 -4.76 11.22
N GLY A 256 -5.50 -4.81 11.55
CA GLY A 256 -6.50 -3.86 11.08
C GLY A 256 -6.94 -4.03 9.63
N ASP A 257 -8.10 -3.43 9.32
CA ASP A 257 -8.65 -3.38 7.96
C ASP A 257 -8.15 -2.14 7.20
N ASP A 258 -7.61 -1.15 7.91
CA ASP A 258 -7.11 0.11 7.37
C ASP A 258 -5.58 0.10 7.28
N PRO A 259 -4.98 0.13 6.08
CA PRO A 259 -3.53 0.13 5.91
C PRO A 259 -2.85 1.44 6.37
N SER A 260 -3.59 2.50 6.71
CA SER A 260 -3.03 3.73 7.28
C SER A 260 -2.58 3.55 8.73
N ILE A 261 -3.13 2.56 9.45
CA ILE A 261 -2.79 2.29 10.85
C ILE A 261 -1.34 1.82 10.94
N ASP A 262 -0.59 2.41 11.87
CA ASP A 262 0.77 1.96 12.14
C ASP A 262 0.75 0.69 12.96
N ALA A 263 1.42 -0.32 12.43
CA ALA A 263 1.47 -1.66 12.99
C ALA A 263 2.77 -2.37 12.60
N ARG A 264 3.06 -3.49 13.27
CA ARG A 264 4.21 -4.33 12.93
C ARG A 264 4.19 -4.75 11.48
N SER A 265 5.35 -4.60 10.81
CA SER A 265 5.53 -5.08 9.45
C SER A 265 6.02 -6.52 9.45
N ASP A 266 5.12 -7.45 9.19
CA ASP A 266 5.42 -8.88 9.14
C ASP A 266 6.04 -9.31 7.80
N VAL A 267 5.87 -8.50 6.77
CA VAL A 267 6.46 -8.65 5.44
C VAL A 267 7.24 -7.39 5.10
N ASN A 268 8.51 -7.55 4.77
CA ASN A 268 9.41 -6.44 4.45
C ASN A 268 10.12 -6.78 3.14
N ILE A 269 9.71 -6.13 2.05
CA ILE A 269 10.26 -6.38 0.72
C ILE A 269 10.68 -5.07 0.08
N LEU A 270 11.92 -5.00 -0.40
CA LEU A 270 12.34 -3.94 -1.31
C LEU A 270 12.03 -4.37 -2.75
N VAL A 271 11.45 -3.46 -3.51
CA VAL A 271 11.25 -3.60 -4.96
C VAL A 271 12.10 -2.53 -5.63
N MET A 272 13.22 -2.96 -6.17
CA MET A 272 14.16 -2.13 -6.93
C MET A 272 13.74 -2.16 -8.39
N VAL A 273 13.42 -1.03 -8.98
CA VAL A 273 12.84 -0.91 -10.32
C VAL A 273 13.77 -0.15 -11.24
N ASP A 274 14.18 -0.78 -12.32
CA ASP A 274 14.92 -0.16 -13.42
C ASP A 274 13.99 -0.06 -14.66
N PRO A 275 13.35 1.10 -14.86
CA PRO A 275 12.41 1.28 -15.95
C PRO A 275 13.09 1.37 -17.32
N GLN A 276 14.38 1.67 -17.41
CA GLN A 276 15.10 1.74 -18.67
C GLN A 276 15.34 0.35 -19.26
N ASN A 277 15.67 -0.62 -18.39
CA ASN A 277 15.97 -1.99 -18.78
C ASN A 277 14.78 -2.93 -18.60
N ASN A 278 13.62 -2.45 -18.16
CA ASN A 278 12.45 -3.26 -17.77
C ASN A 278 12.83 -4.40 -16.81
N GLN A 279 13.59 -4.06 -15.78
CA GLN A 279 14.09 -5.00 -14.78
C GLN A 279 13.59 -4.62 -13.39
N MET A 280 13.22 -5.62 -12.61
CA MET A 280 12.90 -5.49 -11.19
C MET A 280 13.73 -6.48 -10.40
N THR A 281 14.21 -6.05 -9.23
CA THR A 281 14.84 -6.94 -8.25
C THR A 281 14.09 -6.82 -6.93
N THR A 282 13.59 -7.94 -6.43
CA THR A 282 12.92 -7.99 -5.13
C THR A 282 13.89 -8.51 -4.07
N VAL A 283 13.92 -7.85 -2.90
CA VAL A 283 14.72 -8.28 -1.75
C VAL A 283 13.78 -8.53 -0.58
N SER A 284 13.71 -9.76 -0.11
CA SER A 284 12.97 -10.09 1.12
C SER A 284 13.90 -9.94 2.32
N ILE A 285 13.52 -9.05 3.25
CA ILE A 285 14.25 -8.80 4.50
C ILE A 285 13.52 -9.53 5.62
N PRO A 286 14.18 -10.41 6.39
CA PRO A 286 13.55 -11.08 7.52
C PRO A 286 12.99 -10.07 8.51
N ARG A 287 11.75 -10.28 8.96
CA ARG A 287 11.06 -9.35 9.87
C ARG A 287 11.76 -9.15 11.21
N ASP A 288 12.50 -10.16 11.64
CA ASP A 288 13.25 -10.16 12.90
C ASP A 288 14.66 -9.59 12.75
N SER A 289 15.01 -9.03 11.57
CA SER A 289 16.31 -8.38 11.33
C SER A 289 16.56 -7.27 12.34
N TYR A 290 17.74 -7.32 12.98
CA TYR A 290 18.17 -6.35 13.98
C TYR A 290 18.81 -5.16 13.27
N VAL A 291 18.08 -4.04 13.22
CA VAL A 291 18.41 -2.84 12.43
C VAL A 291 18.30 -1.58 13.28
N PRO A 292 18.89 -0.45 12.86
CA PRO A 292 18.67 0.84 13.52
C PRO A 292 17.18 1.22 13.54
N ASN A 293 16.74 1.83 14.66
CA ASN A 293 15.39 2.39 14.81
C ASN A 293 15.50 3.91 14.95
N PRO A 294 15.36 4.68 13.85
CA PRO A 294 15.52 6.13 13.86
C PRO A 294 14.56 6.85 14.81
N ALA A 295 13.33 6.37 14.92
CA ALA A 295 12.33 6.95 15.83
C ALA A 295 12.73 6.86 17.31
N LEU A 296 13.62 5.93 17.67
CA LEU A 296 14.09 5.68 19.04
C LEU A 296 15.61 5.93 19.17
N GLU A 297 16.05 7.13 18.80
CA GLU A 297 17.43 7.63 18.94
C GLU A 297 18.48 6.72 18.26
N ASN A 298 18.11 6.08 17.16
CA ASN A 298 18.95 5.11 16.44
C ASN A 298 19.43 3.94 17.33
N GLY A 299 18.69 3.61 18.37
CA GLY A 299 18.84 2.34 19.06
C GLY A 299 18.51 1.18 18.11
N SER A 300 19.00 -0.02 18.38
CA SER A 300 18.73 -1.16 17.52
C SER A 300 17.45 -1.89 17.92
N ASP A 301 16.69 -2.33 16.93
CA ASP A 301 15.42 -3.02 17.11
C ASP A 301 15.17 -4.07 16.04
N LYS A 302 14.12 -4.87 16.20
CA LYS A 302 13.64 -5.76 15.13
C LYS A 302 12.95 -4.94 14.05
N LEU A 303 13.22 -5.20 12.79
CA LEU A 303 12.61 -4.49 11.67
C LEU A 303 11.06 -4.46 11.75
N THR A 304 10.44 -5.56 12.20
CA THR A 304 8.99 -5.62 12.40
C THR A 304 8.49 -4.58 13.42
N HIS A 305 9.28 -4.22 14.42
CA HIS A 305 8.93 -3.24 15.44
C HIS A 305 8.96 -1.80 14.92
N LEU A 306 9.85 -1.52 13.94
CA LEU A 306 9.96 -0.19 13.35
C LEU A 306 8.63 0.24 12.69
N GLY A 307 7.86 -0.73 12.17
CA GLY A 307 6.54 -0.48 11.60
C GLY A 307 5.52 0.10 12.58
N ASN A 308 5.72 -0.07 13.89
CA ASN A 308 4.88 0.55 14.91
C ASN A 308 5.01 2.08 14.95
N ASP A 309 6.14 2.60 14.48
CA ASP A 309 6.43 4.04 14.37
C ASP A 309 6.23 4.55 12.92
N GLY A 310 5.61 3.72 12.08
CA GLY A 310 5.24 4.02 10.71
C GLY A 310 6.17 3.45 9.65
N ALA A 311 5.67 3.43 8.42
CA ALA A 311 6.43 2.89 7.29
C ALA A 311 7.68 3.72 6.95
N LEU A 312 7.66 5.03 7.21
CA LEU A 312 8.84 5.90 7.01
C LEU A 312 9.97 5.53 7.96
N ASN A 313 9.66 5.25 9.22
CA ASN A 313 10.67 4.79 10.19
C ASN A 313 11.30 3.46 9.75
N SER A 314 10.49 2.54 9.20
CA SER A 314 11.02 1.29 8.63
C SER A 314 11.91 1.54 7.43
N MET A 315 11.56 2.50 6.54
CA MET A 315 12.40 2.90 5.40
C MET A 315 13.76 3.40 5.88
N GLU A 316 13.77 4.40 6.76
CA GLU A 316 15.01 5.00 7.29
C GLU A 316 15.90 3.96 7.96
N GLY A 317 15.32 3.05 8.75
CA GLY A 317 16.08 1.96 9.37
C GLY A 317 16.68 0.97 8.35
N ILE A 318 15.99 0.70 7.25
CA ILE A 318 16.50 -0.11 6.14
C ILE A 318 17.58 0.64 5.37
N GLU A 319 17.37 1.93 5.09
CA GLU A 319 18.36 2.79 4.42
C GLU A 319 19.68 2.81 5.19
N GLU A 320 19.61 3.02 6.51
CA GLU A 320 20.80 2.99 7.36
C GLU A 320 21.45 1.60 7.40
N ALA A 321 20.66 0.52 7.44
CA ALA A 321 21.19 -0.84 7.51
C ALA A 321 21.90 -1.28 6.24
N PHE A 322 21.41 -0.88 5.06
CA PHE A 322 21.93 -1.31 3.77
C PHE A 322 22.72 -0.24 3.02
N GLY A 323 22.70 1.02 3.47
CA GLY A 323 23.38 2.15 2.81
C GLY A 323 22.80 2.48 1.44
N ILE A 324 21.49 2.39 1.30
CA ILE A 324 20.73 2.65 0.07
C ILE A 324 19.70 3.74 0.33
N ASP A 325 19.21 4.38 -0.72
CA ASP A 325 18.08 5.29 -0.64
C ASP A 325 16.80 4.57 -1.09
N ILE A 326 15.68 4.81 -0.40
CA ILE A 326 14.36 4.28 -0.72
C ILE A 326 13.43 5.44 -1.04
N ASP A 327 12.90 5.46 -2.26
CA ASP A 327 12.11 6.60 -2.76
C ASP A 327 10.69 6.59 -2.21
N TYR A 328 10.07 5.40 -2.12
CA TYR A 328 8.66 5.27 -1.77
C TYR A 328 8.40 4.05 -0.89
N TYR A 329 7.25 4.08 -0.20
CA TYR A 329 6.71 2.88 0.42
C TYR A 329 5.30 2.54 -0.11
N ALA A 330 4.92 1.28 0.03
CA ALA A 330 3.57 0.79 -0.13
C ALA A 330 3.22 -0.10 1.07
N LYS A 331 2.33 0.36 1.94
CA LYS A 331 1.86 -0.39 3.10
C LYS A 331 0.57 -1.12 2.73
N VAL A 332 0.54 -2.43 2.93
CA VAL A 332 -0.56 -3.33 2.57
C VAL A 332 -0.92 -4.24 3.74
N ASN A 333 -2.17 -4.68 3.81
CA ASN A 333 -2.61 -5.69 4.77
C ASN A 333 -3.10 -6.96 4.06
N PHE A 334 -3.67 -7.91 4.79
CA PHE A 334 -4.16 -9.15 4.19
C PHE A 334 -5.34 -8.93 3.23
N GLN A 335 -6.22 -7.98 3.52
CA GLN A 335 -7.32 -7.62 2.63
C GLN A 335 -6.78 -7.01 1.33
N SER A 336 -5.75 -6.17 1.43
CA SER A 336 -5.05 -5.63 0.26
C SER A 336 -4.58 -6.73 -0.67
N LEU A 337 -3.91 -7.76 -0.12
CA LEU A 337 -3.40 -8.87 -0.93
C LEU A 337 -4.53 -9.60 -1.67
N ILE A 338 -5.62 -9.94 -0.95
CA ILE A 338 -6.77 -10.62 -1.55
C ILE A 338 -7.32 -9.80 -2.71
N HIS A 339 -7.61 -8.53 -2.46
CA HIS A 339 -8.26 -7.67 -3.45
C HIS A 339 -7.36 -7.35 -4.66
N ILE A 340 -6.04 -7.17 -4.44
CA ILE A 340 -5.08 -6.95 -5.53
C ILE A 340 -5.00 -8.18 -6.43
N VAL A 341 -4.88 -9.38 -5.85
CA VAL A 341 -4.79 -10.62 -6.62
C VAL A 341 -6.08 -10.88 -7.38
N ASP A 342 -7.25 -10.69 -6.76
CA ASP A 342 -8.55 -10.86 -7.41
C ASP A 342 -8.79 -9.84 -8.52
N ALA A 343 -8.38 -8.58 -8.33
CA ALA A 343 -8.44 -7.54 -9.35
C ALA A 343 -7.58 -7.85 -10.58
N LEU A 344 -6.46 -8.57 -10.39
CA LEU A 344 -5.59 -9.05 -11.47
C LEU A 344 -6.15 -10.31 -12.17
N GLY A 345 -7.28 -10.86 -11.72
CA GLY A 345 -7.81 -12.13 -12.22
C GLY A 345 -7.00 -13.36 -11.76
N GLY A 346 -6.29 -13.24 -10.65
CA GLY A 346 -5.40 -14.27 -10.10
C GLY A 346 -3.93 -14.11 -10.52
N VAL A 347 -3.04 -14.81 -9.84
CA VAL A 347 -1.59 -14.82 -10.10
C VAL A 347 -1.04 -16.22 -10.25
N ASP A 348 -0.10 -16.41 -11.19
CA ASP A 348 0.52 -17.71 -11.44
C ASP A 348 1.70 -17.93 -10.49
N VAL A 349 1.60 -18.98 -9.66
CA VAL A 349 2.59 -19.31 -8.64
C VAL A 349 2.96 -20.79 -8.71
N ASP A 350 4.24 -21.10 -8.62
CA ASP A 350 4.75 -22.47 -8.46
C ASP A 350 4.75 -22.84 -6.96
N VAL A 351 3.63 -23.37 -6.49
CA VAL A 351 3.47 -23.81 -5.10
C VAL A 351 4.44 -24.93 -4.77
N LYS A 352 5.28 -24.76 -3.75
CA LYS A 352 6.42 -25.64 -3.48
C LYS A 352 6.06 -26.93 -2.75
N ILE A 353 4.94 -26.95 -2.03
CA ILE A 353 4.51 -28.09 -1.21
C ILE A 353 3.00 -28.25 -1.24
N ASP A 354 2.50 -29.45 -1.01
CA ASP A 354 1.09 -29.70 -0.71
C ASP A 354 0.81 -29.26 0.72
N PHE A 355 -0.25 -28.46 0.92
CA PHE A 355 -0.66 -28.03 2.25
C PHE A 355 -2.14 -27.67 2.35
N ASN A 356 -2.59 -27.50 3.59
CA ASN A 356 -3.86 -26.84 3.89
C ASN A 356 -3.66 -25.74 4.92
N GLU A 357 -4.39 -24.65 4.78
CA GLU A 357 -4.34 -23.51 5.70
C GLU A 357 -5.76 -23.03 6.01
N GLN A 358 -5.89 -22.25 7.07
CA GLN A 358 -7.14 -21.56 7.41
C GLN A 358 -7.47 -20.52 6.33
N ASP A 359 -8.77 -20.24 6.17
CA ASP A 359 -9.26 -19.14 5.34
C ASP A 359 -8.81 -17.75 5.87
N GLU A 360 -9.24 -16.69 5.22
CA GLU A 360 -8.96 -15.31 5.60
C GLU A 360 -9.47 -14.95 6.99
N ASN A 361 -10.53 -15.62 7.45
CA ASN A 361 -11.13 -15.41 8.77
C ASN A 361 -10.48 -16.27 9.87
N ARG A 362 -9.41 -17.01 9.54
CA ARG A 362 -8.73 -17.96 10.45
C ARG A 362 -9.67 -19.03 11.02
N SER A 363 -10.67 -19.46 10.24
CA SER A 363 -11.63 -20.47 10.66
C SER A 363 -10.95 -21.82 10.94
N PHE A 364 -11.37 -22.48 12.03
CA PHE A 364 -10.94 -23.83 12.37
C PHE A 364 -11.83 -24.91 11.73
N LYS A 365 -12.94 -24.54 11.08
CA LYS A 365 -13.83 -25.49 10.43
C LYS A 365 -13.15 -26.15 9.24
N LYS A 366 -13.31 -27.45 9.12
CA LYS A 366 -12.69 -28.23 8.04
C LYS A 366 -13.19 -27.81 6.65
N SER A 367 -14.45 -27.35 6.55
CA SER A 367 -15.06 -26.85 5.31
C SER A 367 -14.41 -25.56 4.78
N ASP A 368 -13.83 -24.78 5.68
CA ASP A 368 -13.33 -23.44 5.36
C ASP A 368 -11.82 -23.43 5.08
N LYS A 369 -11.19 -24.64 5.14
CA LYS A 369 -9.77 -24.77 4.85
C LYS A 369 -9.48 -24.70 3.36
N ILE A 370 -8.45 -23.95 3.02
CA ILE A 370 -7.91 -23.83 1.66
C ILE A 370 -6.85 -24.92 1.47
N TYR A 371 -7.00 -25.71 0.41
CA TYR A 371 -6.10 -26.81 0.05
C TYR A 371 -5.37 -26.47 -1.25
N LEU A 372 -4.05 -26.41 -1.22
CA LEU A 372 -3.22 -26.20 -2.38
C LEU A 372 -2.29 -27.41 -2.60
N LYS A 373 -2.10 -27.78 -3.86
CA LYS A 373 -1.17 -28.81 -4.27
C LYS A 373 0.12 -28.19 -4.78
N LYS A 374 1.20 -28.94 -4.69
CA LYS A 374 2.48 -28.59 -5.29
C LYS A 374 2.37 -28.45 -6.81
N GLY A 375 3.02 -27.45 -7.37
CA GLY A 375 3.12 -27.23 -8.81
C GLY A 375 2.60 -25.85 -9.23
N MET A 376 2.72 -25.57 -10.54
CA MET A 376 2.28 -24.33 -11.13
C MET A 376 0.76 -24.27 -11.16
N GLN A 377 0.18 -23.19 -10.61
CA GLN A 377 -1.26 -22.96 -10.60
C GLN A 377 -1.56 -21.47 -10.47
N THR A 378 -2.72 -21.05 -10.96
CA THR A 378 -3.21 -19.69 -10.78
C THR A 378 -3.98 -19.62 -9.46
N LEU A 379 -3.50 -18.77 -8.55
CA LEU A 379 -4.09 -18.54 -7.24
C LEU A 379 -5.01 -17.33 -7.27
N ASN A 380 -6.21 -17.45 -6.71
CA ASN A 380 -7.05 -16.31 -6.36
C ASN A 380 -6.55 -15.63 -5.07
N GLY A 381 -7.18 -14.51 -4.66
CA GLY A 381 -6.71 -13.73 -3.52
C GLY A 381 -6.66 -14.51 -2.21
N LYS A 382 -7.68 -15.34 -1.92
CA LYS A 382 -7.72 -16.15 -0.70
C LYS A 382 -6.67 -17.26 -0.71
N GLU A 383 -6.46 -17.89 -1.84
CA GLU A 383 -5.43 -18.92 -2.03
C GLU A 383 -4.03 -18.34 -1.92
N ALA A 384 -3.80 -17.15 -2.51
CA ALA A 384 -2.55 -16.41 -2.37
C ALA A 384 -2.27 -16.05 -0.91
N LEU A 385 -3.28 -15.56 -0.16
CA LEU A 385 -3.13 -15.27 1.25
C LEU A 385 -2.82 -16.54 2.07
N ALA A 386 -3.51 -17.65 1.82
CA ALA A 386 -3.25 -18.92 2.49
C ALA A 386 -1.82 -19.39 2.24
N TYR A 387 -1.31 -19.25 0.99
CA TYR A 387 0.07 -19.58 0.64
C TYR A 387 1.08 -18.66 1.34
N ALA A 388 0.82 -17.34 1.38
CA ALA A 388 1.68 -16.35 2.04
C ALA A 388 1.79 -16.54 3.57
N ARG A 389 0.78 -17.16 4.19
CA ARG A 389 0.72 -17.34 5.65
C ARG A 389 1.20 -18.71 6.13
N HIS A 390 1.26 -19.67 5.23
CA HIS A 390 1.57 -21.05 5.57
C HIS A 390 2.99 -21.22 6.12
N ARG A 391 3.13 -21.97 7.24
CA ARG A 391 4.42 -22.32 7.86
C ARG A 391 4.41 -23.64 8.62
N LYS A 392 3.24 -24.31 8.72
CA LYS A 392 3.05 -25.45 9.64
C LYS A 392 3.59 -26.78 9.10
N THR A 393 3.85 -26.88 7.79
CA THR A 393 4.42 -28.09 7.20
C THR A 393 5.87 -28.28 7.65
N GLU A 394 6.20 -29.49 8.07
CA GLU A 394 7.54 -29.85 8.51
C GLU A 394 8.59 -29.52 7.43
N GLY A 395 9.69 -28.87 7.85
CA GLY A 395 10.76 -28.42 6.96
C GLY A 395 10.44 -27.16 6.13
N TYR A 396 9.22 -26.63 6.20
CA TYR A 396 8.84 -25.40 5.47
C TYR A 396 9.11 -24.13 6.30
N GLY A 397 8.52 -24.05 7.48
CA GLY A 397 8.80 -23.04 8.50
C GLY A 397 8.74 -21.57 8.04
N THR A 398 9.53 -20.72 8.69
CA THR A 398 9.60 -19.27 8.40
C THR A 398 10.19 -19.00 7.02
N THR A 399 11.27 -19.67 6.66
CA THR A 399 11.92 -19.49 5.34
C THR A 399 10.99 -19.88 4.18
N GLY A 400 10.20 -20.94 4.34
CA GLY A 400 9.21 -21.33 3.34
C GLY A 400 8.14 -20.27 3.15
N ARG A 401 7.64 -19.67 4.25
CA ARG A 401 6.68 -18.58 4.23
C ARG A 401 7.24 -17.32 3.54
N GLU A 402 8.45 -16.91 3.87
CA GLU A 402 9.13 -15.78 3.23
C GLU A 402 9.30 -15.98 1.73
N ASN A 403 9.70 -17.16 1.31
CA ASN A 403 9.80 -17.52 -0.10
C ASN A 403 8.42 -17.46 -0.80
N ALA A 404 7.35 -17.93 -0.13
CA ALA A 404 5.99 -17.85 -0.68
C ALA A 404 5.52 -16.40 -0.84
N GLN A 405 5.74 -15.55 0.15
CA GLN A 405 5.45 -14.13 0.09
C GLN A 405 6.19 -13.45 -1.08
N GLN A 406 7.48 -13.74 -1.22
CA GLN A 406 8.28 -13.23 -2.32
C GLN A 406 7.76 -13.70 -3.70
N GLN A 407 7.41 -14.99 -3.83
CA GLN A 407 6.82 -15.52 -5.07
C GLN A 407 5.51 -14.83 -5.45
N ILE A 408 4.65 -14.56 -4.48
CA ILE A 408 3.39 -13.85 -4.72
C ILE A 408 3.65 -12.42 -5.20
N ILE A 409 4.52 -11.68 -4.53
CA ILE A 409 4.87 -10.31 -4.94
C ILE A 409 5.45 -10.32 -6.35
N GLN A 410 6.36 -11.25 -6.67
CA GLN A 410 6.91 -11.39 -8.03
C GLN A 410 5.83 -11.70 -9.07
N ALA A 411 4.88 -12.60 -8.73
CA ALA A 411 3.78 -12.95 -9.62
C ALA A 411 2.85 -11.76 -9.87
N ILE A 412 2.55 -10.97 -8.82
CA ILE A 412 1.80 -9.71 -8.93
C ILE A 412 2.55 -8.74 -9.85
N MET A 413 3.83 -8.48 -9.58
CA MET A 413 4.65 -7.53 -10.36
C MET A 413 4.76 -7.97 -11.82
N LYS A 414 4.98 -9.26 -12.06
CA LYS A 414 5.01 -9.82 -13.42
C LYS A 414 3.67 -9.64 -14.13
N LYS A 415 2.55 -9.92 -13.45
CA LYS A 415 1.20 -9.77 -14.04
C LYS A 415 0.90 -8.31 -14.35
N LEU A 416 1.25 -7.37 -13.47
CA LEU A 416 1.09 -5.92 -13.66
C LEU A 416 1.78 -5.39 -14.92
N THR A 417 2.86 -6.03 -15.36
CA THR A 417 3.63 -5.61 -16.55
C THR A 417 3.17 -6.29 -17.84
N THR A 418 2.16 -7.15 -17.80
CA THR A 418 1.55 -7.78 -18.98
C THR A 418 0.42 -6.94 -19.57
N ALA A 419 0.10 -7.16 -20.84
CA ALA A 419 -1.06 -6.53 -21.48
C ALA A 419 -2.38 -6.88 -20.74
N GLU A 420 -2.49 -8.09 -20.19
CA GLU A 420 -3.63 -8.52 -19.38
C GLU A 420 -3.72 -7.72 -18.08
N GLY A 421 -2.63 -7.59 -17.31
CA GLY A 421 -2.60 -6.79 -16.08
C GLY A 421 -2.91 -5.31 -16.33
N ILE A 422 -2.39 -4.76 -17.43
CA ILE A 422 -2.70 -3.38 -17.85
C ILE A 422 -4.20 -3.20 -18.14
N SER A 423 -4.89 -4.21 -18.70
CA SER A 423 -6.34 -4.15 -18.96
C SER A 423 -7.17 -4.05 -17.66
N HIS A 424 -6.64 -4.52 -16.54
CA HIS A 424 -7.25 -4.46 -15.20
C HIS A 424 -6.84 -3.22 -14.39
N ILE A 425 -6.15 -2.25 -15.00
CA ILE A 425 -5.60 -1.09 -14.28
C ILE A 425 -6.64 -0.31 -13.48
N ASN A 426 -7.85 -0.14 -14.01
CA ASN A 426 -8.92 0.58 -13.32
C ASN A 426 -9.39 -0.16 -12.05
N ASP A 427 -9.51 -1.48 -12.12
CA ASP A 427 -9.89 -2.29 -10.95
C ASP A 427 -8.80 -2.27 -9.90
N LEU A 428 -7.55 -2.38 -10.33
CA LEU A 428 -6.37 -2.24 -9.45
C LEU A 428 -6.30 -0.89 -8.77
N MET A 429 -6.57 0.20 -9.50
CA MET A 429 -6.58 1.54 -8.93
C MET A 429 -7.70 1.70 -7.88
N ASN A 430 -8.88 1.15 -8.14
CA ASN A 430 -9.98 1.14 -7.18
C ASN A 430 -9.65 0.33 -5.91
N VAL A 431 -8.92 -0.77 -6.05
CA VAL A 431 -8.45 -1.58 -4.92
C VAL A 431 -7.35 -0.83 -4.17
N ALA A 432 -6.37 -0.28 -4.88
CA ALA A 432 -5.24 0.42 -4.26
C ALA A 432 -5.70 1.61 -3.41
N SER A 433 -6.71 2.39 -3.88
CA SER A 433 -7.23 3.52 -3.12
C SER A 433 -7.83 3.17 -1.75
N LYS A 434 -8.28 1.94 -1.59
CA LYS A 434 -8.93 1.49 -0.35
C LYS A 434 -8.03 0.66 0.56
N TYR A 435 -7.05 0.00 -0.06
CA TYR A 435 -6.30 -1.05 0.62
C TYR A 435 -4.78 -0.87 0.58
N VAL A 436 -4.28 0.26 0.05
CA VAL A 436 -2.84 0.56 0.00
C VAL A 436 -2.60 1.97 0.54
N ALA A 437 -1.73 2.10 1.53
CA ALA A 437 -1.21 3.40 1.96
C ALA A 437 0.18 3.61 1.35
N THR A 438 0.44 4.77 0.73
CA THR A 438 1.71 5.08 0.08
C THR A 438 2.03 6.57 0.14
N ASN A 439 3.33 6.90 0.16
CA ASN A 439 3.83 8.25 -0.02
C ASN A 439 4.15 8.59 -1.50
N MET A 440 3.94 7.63 -2.42
CA MET A 440 4.20 7.86 -3.85
C MET A 440 3.19 8.89 -4.40
N PRO A 441 3.66 10.00 -5.01
CA PRO A 441 2.77 11.01 -5.54
C PRO A 441 2.00 10.50 -6.77
N LEU A 442 0.78 11.02 -6.95
CA LEU A 442 -0.09 10.67 -8.07
C LEU A 442 0.63 10.83 -9.42
N SER A 443 1.38 11.91 -9.59
CA SER A 443 2.14 12.17 -10.83
C SER A 443 3.16 11.08 -11.16
N ALA A 444 3.81 10.51 -10.14
CA ALA A 444 4.74 9.41 -10.33
C ALA A 444 4.00 8.14 -10.80
N ILE A 445 2.91 7.76 -10.15
CA ILE A 445 2.09 6.62 -10.56
C ILE A 445 1.60 6.79 -12.01
N GLN A 446 1.09 7.97 -12.35
CA GLN A 446 0.62 8.30 -13.70
C GLN A 446 1.74 8.21 -14.73
N SER A 447 2.93 8.71 -14.41
CA SER A 447 4.12 8.66 -15.29
C SER A 447 4.52 7.22 -15.58
N PHE A 448 4.58 6.36 -14.56
CA PHE A 448 4.92 4.95 -14.71
C PHE A 448 3.88 4.18 -15.53
N VAL A 449 2.59 4.36 -15.22
CA VAL A 449 1.49 3.74 -15.99
C VAL A 449 1.51 4.20 -17.45
N SER A 450 1.72 5.49 -17.71
CA SER A 450 1.86 6.05 -19.05
C SER A 450 2.96 5.36 -19.85
N LYS A 451 4.11 5.12 -19.21
CA LYS A 451 5.20 4.38 -19.84
C LYS A 451 4.78 2.96 -20.22
N GLN A 452 4.14 2.25 -19.28
CA GLN A 452 3.71 0.87 -19.53
C GLN A 452 2.68 0.77 -20.67
N LEU A 453 1.76 1.72 -20.76
CA LEU A 453 0.77 1.77 -21.85
C LEU A 453 1.39 2.04 -23.23
N ARG A 454 2.51 2.80 -23.28
CA ARG A 454 3.20 3.11 -24.53
C ARG A 454 4.14 2.02 -25.01
N ASP A 455 4.82 1.36 -24.08
CA ASP A 455 5.88 0.40 -24.38
C ASP A 455 5.67 -0.87 -23.56
N VAL A 456 4.72 -1.70 -24.04
CA VAL A 456 4.40 -2.99 -23.41
C VAL A 456 5.50 -3.99 -23.73
N LYS A 457 6.57 -3.97 -22.94
CA LYS A 457 7.66 -4.93 -23.01
C LYS A 457 7.63 -5.86 -21.80
N PRO A 458 8.07 -7.12 -21.96
CA PRO A 458 8.21 -8.01 -20.82
C PRO A 458 9.26 -7.49 -19.86
N TRP A 459 8.98 -7.62 -18.57
CA TRP A 459 9.90 -7.30 -17.49
C TRP A 459 10.59 -8.56 -17.00
N SER A 460 11.89 -8.45 -16.71
CA SER A 460 12.58 -9.46 -15.92
C SER A 460 12.41 -9.16 -14.43
N VAL A 461 12.11 -10.19 -13.65
CA VAL A 461 11.95 -10.06 -12.20
C VAL A 461 12.89 -11.03 -11.52
N ASP A 462 13.93 -10.48 -10.87
CA ASP A 462 14.90 -11.21 -10.09
C ASP A 462 14.60 -11.13 -8.60
N SER A 463 15.20 -12.00 -7.79
CA SER A 463 15.01 -12.01 -6.35
C SER A 463 16.29 -12.26 -5.56
N ILE A 464 16.41 -11.55 -4.45
CA ILE A 464 17.44 -11.76 -3.44
C ILE A 464 16.77 -12.20 -2.15
N THR A 465 17.25 -13.32 -1.60
CA THR A 465 16.86 -13.80 -0.27
C THR A 465 18.07 -13.71 0.64
N LEU A 466 17.91 -13.11 1.81
CA LEU A 466 18.96 -12.93 2.79
C LEU A 466 19.04 -14.20 3.68
N LYS A 467 20.10 -14.97 3.55
CA LYS A 467 20.27 -16.27 4.22
C LYS A 467 21.60 -16.41 4.96
N GLY A 468 22.44 -15.39 4.87
CA GLY A 468 23.79 -15.44 5.46
C GLY A 468 23.85 -15.08 6.94
N GLY A 469 22.74 -14.57 7.49
CA GLY A 469 22.68 -14.16 8.88
C GLY A 469 22.48 -15.29 9.88
N THR A 470 22.37 -14.94 11.16
CA THR A 470 22.16 -15.88 12.27
C THR A 470 21.16 -15.32 13.28
N ASP A 471 20.53 -16.23 14.01
CA ASP A 471 19.66 -15.87 15.12
C ASP A 471 20.49 -15.54 16.37
N ALA A 472 20.05 -14.51 17.11
CA ALA A 472 20.61 -14.13 18.40
C ALA A 472 19.47 -13.68 19.34
N THR A 473 19.68 -13.83 20.64
CA THR A 473 18.75 -13.34 21.66
C THR A 473 19.28 -12.01 22.18
N LEU A 474 18.59 -10.90 21.85
CA LEU A 474 19.04 -9.53 22.16
C LEU A 474 17.90 -8.70 22.73
N THR A 475 18.22 -7.73 23.54
CA THR A 475 17.28 -6.66 23.90
C THR A 475 17.18 -5.65 22.77
N THR A 476 16.01 -5.06 22.61
CA THR A 476 15.74 -4.02 21.62
C THR A 476 15.44 -2.69 22.29
N VAL A 477 15.57 -1.59 21.56
CA VAL A 477 15.29 -0.27 22.14
C VAL A 477 13.82 -0.11 22.52
N SER A 478 12.90 -0.75 21.80
CA SER A 478 11.47 -0.74 22.13
C SER A 478 11.09 -1.68 23.28
N MET A 479 11.94 -2.69 23.57
CA MET A 479 11.73 -3.68 24.64
C MET A 479 13.04 -3.91 25.41
N PRO A 480 13.51 -2.91 26.19
CA PRO A 480 14.85 -2.93 26.79
C PRO A 480 15.00 -3.97 27.90
N SER A 481 13.91 -4.37 28.54
CA SER A 481 13.93 -5.34 29.64
C SER A 481 13.67 -6.78 29.18
N LEU A 482 13.28 -7.00 27.90
CA LEU A 482 12.91 -8.32 27.39
C LEU A 482 13.85 -8.75 26.26
N PRO A 483 14.68 -9.79 26.45
CA PRO A 483 15.48 -10.37 25.37
C PRO A 483 14.59 -11.07 24.33
N LEU A 484 14.70 -10.67 23.08
CA LEU A 484 13.94 -11.18 21.96
C LEU A 484 14.81 -11.95 20.98
N SER A 485 14.21 -12.90 20.25
CA SER A 485 14.88 -13.55 19.13
C SER A 485 15.00 -12.55 17.98
N CYS A 486 16.22 -12.21 17.60
CA CYS A 486 16.58 -11.29 16.53
C CYS A 486 17.37 -12.02 15.45
N TYR A 487 17.30 -11.53 14.21
CA TYR A 487 18.09 -12.03 13.09
C TYR A 487 19.20 -11.03 12.76
N LEU A 488 20.45 -11.44 12.92
CA LEU A 488 21.62 -10.64 12.58
C LEU A 488 21.92 -10.78 11.10
N LEU A 489 21.80 -9.69 10.34
CA LEU A 489 22.10 -9.65 8.91
C LEU A 489 23.59 -9.95 8.68
N SER A 490 23.92 -10.78 7.69
CA SER A 490 25.31 -10.99 7.34
C SER A 490 25.87 -9.82 6.53
N PRO A 491 27.15 -9.53 6.67
CA PRO A 491 27.83 -8.56 5.81
C PRO A 491 27.66 -8.84 4.32
N GLY A 492 27.78 -10.11 3.92
CA GLY A 492 27.63 -10.49 2.53
C GLY A 492 26.23 -10.27 1.97
N ASP A 493 25.19 -10.44 2.80
CA ASP A 493 23.82 -10.16 2.38
C ASP A 493 23.58 -8.66 2.19
N ILE A 494 24.15 -7.81 3.07
CA ILE A 494 24.08 -6.34 2.93
C ILE A 494 24.76 -5.92 1.64
N VAL A 495 25.96 -6.45 1.36
CA VAL A 495 26.69 -6.16 0.12
C VAL A 495 25.92 -6.60 -1.12
N LYS A 496 25.23 -7.75 -1.09
CA LYS A 496 24.38 -8.19 -2.21
C LYS A 496 23.26 -7.19 -2.51
N VAL A 497 22.59 -6.67 -1.47
CA VAL A 497 21.54 -5.67 -1.62
C VAL A 497 22.10 -4.38 -2.18
N TYR A 498 23.17 -3.87 -1.60
CA TYR A 498 23.84 -2.66 -2.07
C TYR A 498 24.31 -2.77 -3.53
N ASN A 499 24.89 -3.90 -3.91
CA ASN A 499 25.33 -4.13 -5.29
C ASN A 499 24.13 -4.21 -6.27
N ALA A 500 23.00 -4.78 -5.84
CA ALA A 500 21.78 -4.78 -6.66
C ALA A 500 21.25 -3.35 -6.85
N TYR A 501 21.28 -2.54 -5.79
CA TYR A 501 20.92 -1.12 -5.84
C TYR A 501 21.83 -0.33 -6.80
N GLN A 502 23.15 -0.46 -6.65
CA GLN A 502 24.11 0.25 -7.52
C GLN A 502 23.97 -0.10 -9.01
N ARG A 503 23.64 -1.36 -9.32
CA ARG A 503 23.43 -1.80 -10.71
C ARG A 503 22.28 -1.12 -11.42
N MET A 504 21.27 -0.63 -10.71
CA MET A 504 20.17 0.10 -11.33
C MET A 504 20.65 1.45 -11.91
N TYR A 505 21.65 2.05 -11.25
CA TYR A 505 22.18 3.35 -11.67
C TYR A 505 23.37 3.22 -12.62
N ASP A 506 24.07 2.08 -12.58
CA ASP A 506 25.13 1.76 -13.53
C ASP A 506 24.59 0.77 -14.56
N SER A 507 24.29 1.25 -15.75
CA SER A 507 23.77 0.45 -16.87
C SER A 507 24.74 -0.63 -17.39
N SER A 508 25.82 -0.91 -16.66
CA SER A 508 26.78 -1.96 -16.97
C SER A 508 26.14 -3.36 -16.85
N PRO A 509 26.39 -4.26 -17.80
CA PRO A 509 25.92 -5.65 -17.70
C PRO A 509 26.44 -6.32 -16.42
N MET A 510 25.57 -7.10 -15.77
CA MET A 510 25.88 -7.82 -14.51
C MET A 510 27.25 -8.52 -14.47
N LYS A 511 27.76 -8.96 -15.63
CA LYS A 511 29.03 -9.70 -15.75
C LYS A 511 30.29 -8.87 -15.49
N ASN A 512 30.19 -7.53 -15.57
CA ASN A 512 31.34 -6.63 -15.47
C ASN A 512 31.26 -5.66 -14.29
N PHE A 513 30.30 -5.88 -13.36
CA PHE A 513 30.18 -5.05 -12.19
C PHE A 513 31.35 -5.33 -11.24
N ALA A 514 32.26 -4.38 -11.15
CA ALA A 514 33.32 -4.43 -10.15
C ALA A 514 32.82 -3.82 -8.85
N PHE A 515 32.89 -4.59 -7.78
CA PHE A 515 32.57 -4.09 -6.45
C PHE A 515 33.56 -2.98 -6.06
N ASN A 516 33.04 -1.79 -5.81
CA ASN A 516 33.85 -0.64 -5.42
C ASN A 516 33.70 -0.37 -3.93
N LEU A 517 34.74 -0.70 -3.18
CA LEU A 517 34.79 -0.53 -1.74
C LEU A 517 34.62 0.91 -1.25
N SER A 518 35.09 1.88 -2.04
CA SER A 518 34.98 3.30 -1.68
C SER A 518 33.54 3.84 -1.70
N THR A 519 32.64 3.15 -2.40
CA THR A 519 31.22 3.51 -2.51
C THR A 519 30.31 2.60 -1.71
N ASN A 520 30.85 1.60 -1.00
CA ASN A 520 30.06 0.68 -0.22
C ASN A 520 29.44 1.34 1.03
N PRO A 521 28.26 0.84 1.45
CA PRO A 521 27.57 1.41 2.59
C PRO A 521 28.38 1.28 3.86
N GLN A 522 28.36 2.31 4.66
CA GLN A 522 28.78 2.25 6.04
C GLN A 522 27.59 1.76 6.84
N CYS A 523 27.61 0.49 7.25
CA CYS A 523 26.55 -0.03 8.10
C CYS A 523 26.62 0.63 9.48
N THR A 524 25.49 1.21 9.90
CA THR A 524 25.37 1.89 11.21
C THR A 524 24.81 0.98 12.30
N ILE A 525 24.48 -0.28 11.98
CA ILE A 525 23.96 -1.24 12.97
C ILE A 525 24.96 -1.39 14.10
N LYS A 526 24.53 -1.08 15.30
CA LYS A 526 25.30 -1.27 16.55
C LYS A 526 24.75 -2.46 17.29
N TYR A 527 25.45 -3.59 17.18
CA TYR A 527 25.11 -4.73 18.01
C TYR A 527 25.59 -4.52 19.45
N PRO A 528 24.88 -5.10 20.45
CA PRO A 528 25.38 -5.14 21.81
C PRO A 528 26.79 -5.75 21.83
N LYS A 529 27.66 -5.24 22.69
CA LYS A 529 29.03 -5.79 22.89
C LYS A 529 28.97 -7.13 23.63
N ASP A 530 28.10 -8.01 23.20
CA ASP A 530 28.16 -9.40 23.60
C ASP A 530 29.30 -10.07 22.82
N GLN A 531 30.19 -10.68 23.53
CA GLN A 531 31.38 -11.30 22.97
C GLN A 531 31.04 -12.38 21.93
N SER A 532 29.93 -13.11 22.13
CA SER A 532 29.46 -14.13 21.21
C SER A 532 29.01 -13.55 19.86
N VAL A 533 28.32 -12.42 19.89
CA VAL A 533 27.87 -11.71 18.68
C VAL A 533 29.06 -11.14 17.91
N SER A 534 30.00 -10.53 18.61
CA SER A 534 31.21 -9.95 18.01
C SER A 534 32.06 -11.05 17.34
N GLU A 535 32.22 -12.19 17.99
CA GLU A 535 32.95 -13.32 17.43
C GLU A 535 32.26 -13.90 16.20
N PHE A 536 30.95 -14.06 16.24
CA PHE A 536 30.16 -14.49 15.08
C PHE A 536 30.34 -13.55 13.91
N MET A 537 30.22 -12.25 14.11
CA MET A 537 30.35 -11.26 13.03
C MET A 537 31.74 -11.29 12.40
N ILE A 538 32.77 -11.40 13.18
CA ILE A 538 34.15 -11.54 12.70
C ILE A 538 34.31 -12.84 11.89
N THR A 539 33.79 -13.96 12.40
CA THR A 539 33.90 -15.25 11.76
C THR A 539 33.10 -15.31 10.46
N SER A 540 31.87 -14.80 10.45
CA SER A 540 31.03 -14.72 9.25
C SER A 540 31.69 -13.89 8.16
N ALA A 541 32.29 -12.78 8.52
CA ALA A 541 32.99 -11.93 7.58
C ALA A 541 34.27 -12.56 7.05
N ALA A 542 35.01 -13.30 7.88
CA ALA A 542 36.15 -14.05 7.42
C ALA A 542 35.76 -15.15 6.44
N ALA A 543 34.59 -15.74 6.62
CA ALA A 543 34.04 -16.76 5.71
C ALA A 543 33.45 -16.12 4.42
N ASP A 544 32.99 -14.89 4.48
CA ASP A 544 32.43 -14.15 3.34
C ASP A 544 33.53 -13.35 2.63
N ARG A 545 34.18 -14.00 1.67
CA ARG A 545 35.28 -13.40 0.89
C ARG A 545 34.89 -12.14 0.11
N LEU A 546 33.61 -11.87 -0.02
CA LEU A 546 33.09 -10.68 -0.72
C LEU A 546 32.98 -9.47 0.21
N ASN A 547 33.22 -9.66 1.52
CA ASN A 547 33.01 -8.57 2.46
C ASN A 547 34.21 -8.27 3.35
N PRO A 548 34.96 -7.25 2.99
CA PRO A 548 35.99 -6.67 3.85
C PRO A 548 35.45 -5.87 5.04
N TYR A 549 34.14 -5.70 5.16
CA TYR A 549 33.48 -4.85 6.16
C TYR A 549 32.97 -5.56 7.41
N SER A 550 33.44 -6.74 7.66
CA SER A 550 33.18 -7.44 8.92
C SER A 550 33.41 -6.60 10.14
N VAL A 551 34.34 -5.69 10.07
CA VAL A 551 34.71 -4.76 11.12
C VAL A 551 33.61 -3.75 11.43
N TYR A 552 32.59 -3.56 10.59
CA TYR A 552 31.52 -2.61 10.86
C TYR A 552 30.45 -3.13 11.80
N TYR A 553 30.33 -4.43 11.92
CA TYR A 553 29.27 -5.00 12.75
C TYR A 553 29.66 -5.04 14.21
N GLY A 554 29.11 -4.12 14.98
CA GLY A 554 29.33 -4.01 16.41
C GLY A 554 30.73 -3.58 16.84
N ILE A 555 31.59 -3.26 15.88
CA ILE A 555 32.96 -2.80 16.07
C ILE A 555 33.14 -1.52 15.26
N ASP A 556 34.06 -0.69 15.62
CA ASP A 556 34.32 0.60 14.99
C ASP A 556 34.37 0.52 13.47
N ARG A 557 34.00 1.60 12.79
CA ARG A 557 34.08 1.73 11.32
C ARG A 557 35.44 1.29 10.82
N VAL A 558 35.46 0.59 9.69
CA VAL A 558 36.72 0.32 8.99
C VAL A 558 37.37 1.65 8.65
N ASP A 559 38.57 1.83 9.10
CA ASP A 559 39.39 2.97 8.71
C ASP A 559 39.55 2.98 7.19
N SER A 560 39.34 4.13 6.57
CA SER A 560 39.48 4.32 5.14
C SER A 560 40.84 3.88 4.57
N SER A 561 41.89 3.81 5.43
CA SER A 561 43.20 3.27 5.07
C SER A 561 43.20 1.77 4.77
N ASN A 562 42.25 1.01 5.32
CA ASN A 562 42.10 -0.42 5.08
C ASN A 562 41.15 -0.74 3.91
N ALA A 563 40.37 0.21 3.46
CA ALA A 563 39.43 0.03 2.36
C ALA A 563 40.16 -0.30 1.04
N GLY A 564 41.25 0.40 0.75
CA GLY A 564 42.07 0.15 -0.46
C GLY A 564 42.73 -1.23 -0.50
N ALA A 565 43.16 -1.74 0.65
CA ALA A 565 43.75 -3.09 0.73
C ALA A 565 42.73 -4.21 0.53
N SER A 566 41.48 -3.96 0.94
CA SER A 566 40.37 -4.88 0.75
C SER A 566 39.85 -4.88 -0.68
N GLU A 567 39.89 -3.74 -1.35
CA GLU A 567 39.54 -3.58 -2.75
C GLU A 567 40.49 -4.35 -3.66
N GLN A 568 41.81 -4.26 -3.40
CA GLN A 568 42.80 -5.06 -4.11
C GLN A 568 42.59 -6.57 -3.93
N ARG A 569 42.19 -7.03 -2.73
CA ARG A 569 41.91 -8.44 -2.48
C ARG A 569 40.63 -8.92 -3.17
N ALA A 570 39.59 -8.08 -3.27
CA ALA A 570 38.37 -8.40 -4.00
C ALA A 570 38.60 -8.48 -5.52
N GLN A 571 39.48 -7.65 -6.06
CA GLN A 571 39.84 -7.65 -7.49
C GLN A 571 40.76 -8.83 -7.89
N THR A 572 41.58 -9.34 -6.98
CA THR A 572 42.47 -10.48 -7.26
C THR A 572 41.82 -11.85 -7.11
N ASN A 573 40.60 -11.92 -6.54
CA ASN A 573 39.86 -13.17 -6.32
C ASN A 573 38.67 -13.36 -7.29
N ASN A 574 38.56 -12.52 -8.32
CA ASN A 574 37.62 -12.70 -9.44
C ASN A 574 38.38 -13.28 -10.69
#